data_84a7d212125bb417fc93d086ab6e4d62
#
_entry.id   84a7d212125bb417fc93d086ab6e4d62
#
_cell.length_a   1.000
_cell.length_b   1.000
_cell.length_c   1.000
_cell.angle_alpha   90.00
_cell.angle_beta   90.00
_cell.angle_gamma   90.00
#
_symmetry.space_group_name_H-M   'P 1'
#
loop_
_entity.id
_entity.type
_entity.pdbx_description
1 polymer ?
#
loop_
_entity_poly.entity_id
_entity_poly.type
_entity_poly.pdbx_seq_one_letter_code
_entity_poly.pdbx_strand_id
1 'polypeptide(L)'
;RRQRQMCIRDSVYSSVSPVREVLYTCLADGKPVLKNKRLLQSTDWSWNGELPLSHKYVGKELTLRVTARFNNGEIAEAESNFICRTEKAVPLFSADWDNLSGNAKHSAPVSAPLNLPLQLAWTNNVGANLYMTSPLIHKGKVIVASVDEDLKGAGHVYALNGKDGTILWSCPVRNSIKNSIAVDSDIVFAQDAQGFLYAIDTETGKLCWETVSYTHLRAHETVLDL
;
A
#
# COMPACT_ATOMS: atom_id res chain seq x y z
N ARG A 1 -4.23 1.58 29.41
CA ARG A 1 -4.69 0.46 28.56
C ARG A 1 -4.99 1.04 27.19
N ARG A 2 -4.10 0.85 26.22
CA ARG A 2 -4.30 1.32 24.84
C ARG A 2 -5.40 0.49 24.20
N GLN A 3 -6.47 1.14 23.78
CA GLN A 3 -7.51 0.57 22.94
C GLN A 3 -6.86 0.30 21.57
N ARG A 4 -6.86 -0.95 21.12
CA ARG A 4 -6.31 -1.29 19.82
C ARG A 4 -7.29 -0.84 18.75
N GLN A 5 -6.79 -0.10 17.79
CA GLN A 5 -7.55 0.41 16.65
C GLN A 5 -7.27 -0.53 15.47
N MET A 6 -8.32 -0.99 14.84
CA MET A 6 -8.28 -1.70 13.59
C MET A 6 -8.67 -0.72 12.49
N CYS A 7 -7.86 -0.59 11.46
CA CYS A 7 -8.19 0.28 10.34
C CYS A 7 -9.17 -0.42 9.41
N ILE A 8 -10.25 0.26 9.04
CA ILE A 8 -11.15 -0.15 7.97
C ILE A 8 -10.77 0.61 6.73
N ARG A 9 -10.74 -0.10 5.63
CA ARG A 9 -10.57 0.45 4.30
C ARG A 9 -11.54 -0.16 3.35
N ASP A 10 -12.13 0.69 2.53
CA ASP A 10 -12.97 0.24 1.45
C ASP A 10 -12.74 1.09 0.19
N SER A 11 -12.88 0.46 -0.96
CA SER A 11 -12.84 1.14 -2.26
C SER A 11 -14.23 1.06 -2.86
N VAL A 12 -14.83 2.22 -3.11
CA VAL A 12 -16.15 2.32 -3.70
C VAL A 12 -16.03 3.09 -5.01
N TYR A 13 -16.47 2.46 -6.09
CA TYR A 13 -16.47 3.06 -7.42
C TYR A 13 -17.87 3.00 -8.04
N SER A 14 -18.28 4.09 -8.67
CA SER A 14 -19.46 4.13 -9.51
C SER A 14 -19.19 4.98 -10.77
N SER A 15 -19.44 4.40 -11.93
CA SER A 15 -19.37 5.11 -13.21
C SER A 15 -20.57 6.02 -13.46
N VAL A 16 -21.62 5.93 -12.63
CA VAL A 16 -22.92 6.58 -12.87
C VAL A 16 -23.13 7.79 -11.96
N SER A 17 -22.67 7.73 -10.70
CA SER A 17 -22.87 8.82 -9.75
C SER A 17 -21.74 8.88 -8.71
N PRO A 18 -21.28 10.10 -8.36
CA PRO A 18 -20.30 10.27 -7.28
C PRO A 18 -20.80 9.75 -5.95
N VAL A 19 -19.89 9.20 -5.14
CA VAL A 19 -20.17 8.75 -3.79
C VAL A 19 -20.31 9.96 -2.86
N ARG A 20 -21.43 10.04 -2.17
CA ARG A 20 -21.73 11.10 -1.19
C ARG A 20 -21.09 10.83 0.16
N GLU A 21 -21.23 9.61 0.67
CA GLU A 21 -20.69 9.20 1.96
C GLU A 21 -20.56 7.68 2.02
N VAL A 22 -19.60 7.21 2.82
CA VAL A 22 -19.44 5.79 3.14
C VAL A 22 -19.53 5.62 4.66
N LEU A 23 -20.40 4.72 5.09
CA LEU A 23 -20.65 4.40 6.49
C LEU A 23 -20.27 2.94 6.75
N TYR A 24 -19.91 2.63 7.98
CA TYR A 24 -19.74 1.25 8.40
C TYR A 24 -20.50 0.94 9.68
N THR A 25 -20.90 -0.31 9.80
CA THR A 25 -21.51 -0.91 10.98
C THR A 25 -20.78 -2.21 11.29
N CYS A 26 -20.33 -2.38 12.53
CA CYS A 26 -19.74 -3.63 12.99
C CYS A 26 -20.77 -4.39 13.82
N LEU A 27 -20.96 -5.66 13.54
CA LEU A 27 -21.92 -6.55 14.21
C LEU A 27 -21.19 -7.66 14.94
N ALA A 28 -21.64 -8.02 16.10
CA ALA A 28 -21.27 -9.24 16.84
C ALA A 28 -22.55 -10.04 17.11
N ASP A 29 -22.60 -11.31 16.71
CA ASP A 29 -23.78 -12.16 16.85
C ASP A 29 -25.06 -11.47 16.29
N GLY A 30 -24.93 -10.80 15.13
CA GLY A 30 -26.02 -10.06 14.48
C GLY A 30 -26.42 -8.75 15.16
N LYS A 31 -25.84 -8.39 16.31
CA LYS A 31 -26.14 -7.16 17.03
C LYS A 31 -25.09 -6.08 16.76
N PRO A 32 -25.48 -4.82 16.50
CA PRO A 32 -24.53 -3.77 16.21
C PRO A 32 -23.73 -3.38 17.45
N VAL A 33 -22.41 -3.46 17.35
CA VAL A 33 -21.44 -3.00 18.37
C VAL A 33 -20.92 -1.60 18.05
N LEU A 34 -20.87 -1.26 16.77
CA LEU A 34 -20.65 0.08 16.24
C LEU A 34 -21.66 0.27 15.09
N LYS A 35 -22.37 1.38 15.08
CA LYS A 35 -23.44 1.63 14.10
C LYS A 35 -23.20 2.92 13.34
N ASN A 36 -23.31 2.86 12.01
CA ASN A 36 -23.29 4.00 11.09
C ASN A 36 -22.15 4.99 11.36
N LYS A 37 -20.96 4.48 11.58
CA LYS A 37 -19.75 5.31 11.67
C LYS A 37 -19.32 5.74 10.29
N ARG A 38 -18.94 7.02 10.13
CA ARG A 38 -18.50 7.55 8.85
C ARG A 38 -17.04 7.20 8.59
N LEU A 39 -16.75 6.74 7.37
CA LEU A 39 -15.40 6.66 6.85
C LEU A 39 -14.99 8.02 6.27
N LEU A 40 -13.70 8.35 6.40
CA LEU A 40 -13.13 9.55 5.80
C LEU A 40 -12.62 9.22 4.41
N GLN A 41 -12.94 10.05 3.45
CA GLN A 41 -12.42 9.91 2.10
C GLN A 41 -10.93 10.23 2.09
N SER A 42 -10.12 9.33 1.55
CA SER A 42 -8.67 9.49 1.42
C SER A 42 -8.22 9.73 -0.01
N THR A 43 -8.95 9.17 -0.99
CA THR A 43 -8.79 9.43 -2.42
C THR A 43 -10.17 9.47 -3.08
N ASP A 44 -10.26 9.73 -4.38
CA ASP A 44 -11.55 9.80 -5.10
C ASP A 44 -12.39 8.52 -4.99
N TRP A 45 -11.74 7.38 -4.73
CA TRP A 45 -12.39 6.05 -4.63
C TRP A 45 -12.08 5.27 -3.36
N SER A 46 -11.33 5.82 -2.40
CA SER A 46 -11.02 5.10 -1.16
C SER A 46 -11.40 5.88 0.09
N TRP A 47 -11.92 5.15 1.08
CA TRP A 47 -12.34 5.66 2.37
C TRP A 47 -11.67 4.88 3.50
N ASN A 48 -11.28 5.58 4.54
CA ASN A 48 -10.60 5.05 5.71
C ASN A 48 -11.38 5.33 6.98
N GLY A 49 -11.24 4.44 7.94
CA GLY A 49 -11.77 4.62 9.29
C GLY A 49 -11.11 3.70 10.28
N GLU A 50 -11.34 3.98 11.54
CA GLU A 50 -10.86 3.19 12.66
C GLU A 50 -12.00 2.37 13.23
N LEU A 51 -11.73 1.10 13.54
CA LEU A 51 -12.65 0.20 14.19
C LEU A 51 -12.22 -0.01 15.65
N PRO A 52 -12.69 0.84 16.60
CA PRO A 52 -12.33 0.74 18.01
C PRO A 52 -13.07 -0.44 18.64
N LEU A 53 -12.44 -1.61 18.67
CA LEU A 53 -12.99 -2.82 19.26
C LEU A 53 -12.50 -3.02 20.69
N SER A 54 -13.44 -3.36 21.58
CA SER A 54 -13.11 -3.75 22.95
C SER A 54 -12.50 -5.15 22.99
N HIS A 55 -11.62 -5.40 23.98
CA HIS A 55 -11.01 -6.71 24.23
C HIS A 55 -12.02 -7.89 24.37
N LYS A 56 -13.26 -7.61 24.74
CA LYS A 56 -14.32 -8.63 24.88
C LYS A 56 -14.68 -9.31 23.55
N TYR A 57 -14.26 -8.74 22.42
CA TYR A 57 -14.51 -9.30 21.09
C TYR A 57 -13.34 -10.14 20.58
N VAL A 58 -12.25 -10.26 21.33
CA VAL A 58 -11.13 -11.13 20.95
C VAL A 58 -11.59 -12.58 20.86
N GLY A 59 -11.26 -13.23 19.76
CA GLY A 59 -11.65 -14.61 19.43
C GLY A 59 -13.06 -14.73 18.85
N LYS A 60 -13.85 -13.65 18.79
CA LYS A 60 -15.19 -13.67 18.21
C LYS A 60 -15.16 -13.35 16.72
N GLU A 61 -16.05 -13.98 16.00
CA GLU A 61 -16.38 -13.59 14.64
C GLU A 61 -17.26 -12.35 14.65
N LEU A 62 -16.90 -11.38 13.85
CA LEU A 62 -17.59 -10.12 13.68
C LEU A 62 -17.91 -9.91 12.20
N THR A 63 -19.04 -9.24 11.92
CA THR A 63 -19.40 -8.84 10.57
C THR A 63 -19.22 -7.34 10.43
N LEU A 64 -18.47 -6.92 9.43
CA LEU A 64 -18.37 -5.53 9.01
C LEU A 64 -19.29 -5.33 7.82
N ARG A 65 -20.29 -4.43 7.99
CA ARG A 65 -21.14 -3.96 6.90
C ARG A 65 -20.70 -2.56 6.51
N VAL A 66 -20.41 -2.36 5.24
CA VAL A 66 -20.11 -1.05 4.66
C VAL A 66 -21.27 -0.63 3.77
N THR A 67 -21.74 0.61 3.93
CA THR A 67 -22.84 1.19 3.17
C THR A 67 -22.36 2.45 2.46
N ALA A 68 -22.32 2.42 1.15
CA ALA A 68 -22.03 3.59 0.31
C ALA A 68 -23.35 4.25 -0.14
N ARG A 69 -23.44 5.58 -0.02
CA ARG A 69 -24.56 6.38 -0.52
C ARG A 69 -24.10 7.28 -1.64
N PHE A 70 -24.78 7.24 -2.74
CA PHE A 70 -24.49 8.02 -3.93
C PHE A 70 -25.32 9.30 -4.01
N ASN A 71 -24.85 10.27 -4.79
CA ASN A 71 -25.56 11.55 -4.96
C ASN A 71 -26.91 11.41 -5.67
N ASN A 72 -27.11 10.36 -6.46
CA ASN A 72 -28.39 10.04 -7.10
C ASN A 72 -29.40 9.34 -6.18
N GLY A 73 -29.06 9.12 -4.89
CA GLY A 73 -29.90 8.46 -3.91
C GLY A 73 -29.76 6.94 -3.86
N GLU A 74 -28.99 6.33 -4.74
CA GLU A 74 -28.68 4.90 -4.67
C GLU A 74 -27.85 4.54 -3.44
N ILE A 75 -27.99 3.30 -3.00
CA ILE A 75 -27.26 2.73 -1.86
C ILE A 75 -26.65 1.41 -2.29
N ALA A 76 -25.35 1.23 -2.04
CA ALA A 76 -24.68 -0.05 -2.16
C ALA A 76 -24.21 -0.54 -0.78
N GLU A 77 -24.34 -1.83 -0.54
CA GLU A 77 -23.89 -2.46 0.70
C GLU A 77 -22.98 -3.65 0.43
N ALA A 78 -21.96 -3.80 1.27
CA ALA A 78 -21.07 -4.95 1.27
C ALA A 78 -20.87 -5.43 2.71
N GLU A 79 -20.71 -6.74 2.88
CA GLU A 79 -20.45 -7.36 4.17
C GLU A 79 -19.19 -8.23 4.10
N SER A 80 -18.42 -8.21 5.17
CA SER A 80 -17.26 -9.07 5.34
C SER A 80 -17.18 -9.59 6.77
N ASN A 81 -16.90 -10.86 6.93
CA ASN A 81 -16.70 -11.48 8.24
C ASN A 81 -15.21 -11.53 8.58
N PHE A 82 -14.88 -11.25 9.83
CA PHE A 82 -13.52 -11.32 10.34
C PHE A 82 -13.50 -11.76 11.80
N ILE A 83 -12.37 -12.30 12.24
CA ILE A 83 -12.15 -12.68 13.64
C ILE A 83 -11.26 -11.66 14.31
N CYS A 84 -11.76 -11.07 15.39
CA CYS A 84 -10.95 -10.18 16.22
C CYS A 84 -9.89 -10.98 16.97
N ARG A 85 -8.61 -10.70 16.74
CA ARG A 85 -7.50 -11.42 17.40
C ARG A 85 -6.61 -10.47 18.16
N THR A 86 -5.99 -10.96 19.24
CA THR A 86 -4.87 -10.26 19.87
C THR A 86 -3.64 -10.48 19.00
N GLU A 87 -2.95 -9.42 18.69
CA GLU A 87 -1.66 -9.48 18.00
C GLU A 87 -0.67 -10.31 18.82
N LYS A 88 -0.26 -11.44 18.30
CA LYS A 88 1.03 -12.00 18.66
C LYS A 88 2.02 -11.38 17.69
N ALA A 89 3.08 -10.79 18.23
CA ALA A 89 4.22 -10.37 17.42
C ALA A 89 4.79 -11.62 16.73
N VAL A 90 4.44 -11.84 15.49
CA VAL A 90 5.08 -12.86 14.65
C VAL A 90 6.24 -12.15 13.98
N PRO A 91 7.46 -12.70 14.03
CA PRO A 91 8.54 -12.17 13.20
C PRO A 91 8.11 -12.30 11.74
N LEU A 92 7.87 -11.17 11.10
CA LEU A 92 7.24 -11.12 9.77
C LEU A 92 8.19 -11.52 8.66
N PHE A 93 9.49 -11.37 8.86
CA PHE A 93 10.46 -11.64 7.82
C PHE A 93 11.63 -12.43 8.38
N SER A 94 11.94 -13.54 7.73
CA SER A 94 13.12 -14.37 8.03
C SER A 94 14.32 -14.00 7.16
N ALA A 95 14.12 -13.22 6.11
CA ALA A 95 15.17 -12.76 5.18
C ALA A 95 14.73 -11.48 4.47
N ASP A 96 15.71 -10.70 4.04
CA ASP A 96 15.49 -9.54 3.20
C ASP A 96 15.14 -9.98 1.75
N TRP A 97 14.39 -9.13 1.05
CA TRP A 97 13.95 -9.30 -0.34
C TRP A 97 14.26 -8.00 -1.08
N ASP A 98 15.54 -7.81 -1.41
CA ASP A 98 16.10 -6.51 -1.82
C ASP A 98 15.95 -6.17 -3.30
N ASN A 99 15.51 -7.14 -4.11
CA ASN A 99 15.38 -6.98 -5.56
C ASN A 99 14.12 -7.69 -6.08
N LEU A 100 13.79 -7.43 -7.33
CA LEU A 100 12.81 -8.24 -8.07
C LEU A 100 13.23 -9.73 -8.00
N SER A 101 12.29 -10.59 -7.62
CA SER A 101 12.57 -12.01 -7.35
C SER A 101 13.61 -12.26 -6.24
N GLY A 102 13.72 -11.36 -5.29
CA GLY A 102 14.36 -11.57 -3.99
C GLY A 102 15.86 -11.32 -3.89
N ASN A 103 16.57 -11.37 -4.99
CA ASN A 103 18.02 -11.15 -5.00
C ASN A 103 18.53 -10.72 -6.39
N ALA A 104 19.81 -10.32 -6.47
CA ALA A 104 20.45 -9.88 -7.72
C ALA A 104 20.49 -10.95 -8.84
N LYS A 105 20.26 -12.22 -8.52
CA LYS A 105 20.18 -13.31 -9.50
C LYS A 105 18.75 -13.59 -9.96
N HIS A 106 17.76 -12.89 -9.42
CA HIS A 106 16.33 -13.07 -9.68
C HIS A 106 15.85 -14.52 -9.53
N SER A 107 16.42 -15.26 -8.56
CA SER A 107 16.20 -16.71 -8.40
C SER A 107 15.04 -17.06 -7.47
N ALA A 108 14.44 -16.06 -6.81
CA ALA A 108 13.31 -16.21 -5.90
C ALA A 108 13.40 -17.40 -4.90
N PRO A 109 14.57 -17.67 -4.28
CA PRO A 109 14.65 -18.76 -3.33
C PRO A 109 13.93 -18.36 -2.04
N VAL A 110 12.82 -19.00 -1.73
CA VAL A 110 12.15 -18.90 -0.42
C VAL A 110 12.47 -20.17 0.35
N SER A 111 13.39 -20.07 1.31
CA SER A 111 13.74 -21.18 2.21
C SER A 111 12.91 -21.21 3.49
N ALA A 112 12.11 -20.16 3.73
CA ALA A 112 11.27 -20.09 4.92
C ALA A 112 10.02 -20.97 4.78
N PRO A 113 9.70 -21.83 5.78
CA PRO A 113 8.49 -22.62 5.73
C PRO A 113 7.25 -21.72 5.80
N LEU A 114 6.29 -21.96 4.91
CA LEU A 114 5.01 -21.29 4.95
C LEU A 114 4.12 -21.98 5.99
N ASN A 115 3.87 -21.30 7.11
CA ASN A 115 2.96 -21.81 8.14
C ASN A 115 1.50 -21.56 7.76
N LEU A 116 0.73 -22.63 7.62
CA LEU A 116 -0.70 -22.55 7.33
C LEU A 116 -1.53 -22.71 8.62
N PRO A 117 -2.74 -22.09 8.69
CA PRO A 117 -3.34 -21.22 7.68
C PRO A 117 -2.73 -19.80 7.67
N LEU A 118 -2.67 -19.20 6.49
CA LEU A 118 -2.26 -17.80 6.36
C LEU A 118 -3.28 -16.88 7.02
N GLN A 119 -2.78 -15.79 7.58
CA GLN A 119 -3.60 -14.76 8.22
C GLN A 119 -3.13 -13.40 7.74
N LEU A 120 -4.09 -12.48 7.61
CA LEU A 120 -3.76 -11.09 7.31
C LEU A 120 -3.03 -10.49 8.53
N ALA A 121 -1.77 -10.08 8.34
CA ALA A 121 -0.99 -9.44 9.40
C ALA A 121 -1.41 -7.96 9.56
N TRP A 122 -1.43 -7.25 8.46
CA TRP A 122 -1.84 -5.85 8.40
C TRP A 122 -2.20 -5.45 6.96
N THR A 123 -2.81 -4.31 6.82
CA THR A 123 -3.06 -3.64 5.55
C THR A 123 -2.84 -2.14 5.74
N ASN A 124 -2.23 -1.49 4.77
CA ASN A 124 -2.09 -0.04 4.74
C ASN A 124 -2.40 0.48 3.33
N ASN A 125 -2.89 1.71 3.20
CA ASN A 125 -3.02 2.43 1.95
C ASN A 125 -2.12 3.67 2.01
N VAL A 126 -1.16 3.71 1.19
CA VAL A 126 -0.23 4.84 1.12
C VAL A 126 -0.86 6.10 0.48
N GLY A 127 -2.14 6.02 0.07
CA GLY A 127 -2.84 7.12 -0.59
C GLY A 127 -2.50 7.27 -2.07
N ALA A 128 -1.80 6.29 -2.65
CA ALA A 128 -1.37 6.30 -4.05
C ALA A 128 -1.53 4.92 -4.67
N ASN A 129 -1.53 4.85 -6.00
CA ASN A 129 -1.62 3.59 -6.72
C ASN A 129 -0.26 2.87 -6.72
N LEU A 130 -0.24 1.61 -6.28
CA LEU A 130 0.93 0.74 -6.27
C LEU A 130 0.79 -0.27 -7.42
N TYR A 131 1.11 0.15 -8.60
CA TYR A 131 0.96 -0.64 -9.81
C TYR A 131 2.31 -0.92 -10.46
N MET A 132 2.54 -2.15 -10.93
CA MET A 132 3.74 -2.61 -11.63
C MET A 132 5.04 -2.60 -10.82
N THR A 133 5.05 -2.27 -9.55
CA THR A 133 6.24 -2.36 -8.70
C THR A 133 6.16 -3.55 -7.76
N SER A 134 7.27 -4.27 -7.56
CA SER A 134 7.35 -5.33 -6.56
C SER A 134 7.71 -4.73 -5.21
N PRO A 135 6.99 -5.06 -4.13
CA PRO A 135 7.42 -4.69 -2.78
C PRO A 135 8.78 -5.32 -2.45
N LEU A 136 9.63 -4.55 -1.79
CA LEU A 136 10.90 -5.03 -1.26
C LEU A 136 10.80 -5.18 0.26
N ILE A 137 11.60 -6.07 0.82
CA ILE A 137 11.74 -6.26 2.26
C ILE A 137 13.21 -6.02 2.61
N HIS A 138 13.46 -5.03 3.45
CA HIS A 138 14.81 -4.69 3.89
C HIS A 138 14.82 -4.30 5.36
N LYS A 139 15.58 -5.02 6.17
CA LYS A 139 15.73 -4.75 7.62
C LYS A 139 14.40 -4.51 8.34
N GLY A 140 13.41 -5.36 8.06
CA GLY A 140 12.08 -5.26 8.68
C GLY A 140 11.17 -4.15 8.17
N LYS A 141 11.54 -3.48 7.08
CA LYS A 141 10.72 -2.50 6.37
C LYS A 141 10.17 -3.11 5.08
N VAL A 142 8.98 -2.70 4.70
CA VAL A 142 8.41 -2.97 3.36
C VAL A 142 8.54 -1.69 2.55
N ILE A 143 9.26 -1.75 1.43
CA ILE A 143 9.50 -0.60 0.57
C ILE A 143 8.70 -0.77 -0.71
N VAL A 144 7.93 0.26 -1.08
CA VAL A 144 7.07 0.27 -2.26
C VAL A 144 7.18 1.60 -2.98
N ALA A 145 6.90 1.59 -4.28
CA ALA A 145 6.87 2.81 -5.07
C ALA A 145 5.51 3.00 -5.74
N SER A 146 5.08 4.24 -5.91
CA SER A 146 3.78 4.57 -6.46
C SER A 146 3.83 5.00 -7.92
N VAL A 147 2.71 4.75 -8.59
CA VAL A 147 2.37 5.29 -9.90
C VAL A 147 1.34 6.39 -9.67
N ASP A 148 1.63 7.59 -10.14
CA ASP A 148 0.64 8.66 -10.16
C ASP A 148 -0.22 8.52 -11.43
N GLU A 149 -1.50 8.28 -11.27
CA GLU A 149 -2.49 8.25 -12.36
C GLU A 149 -3.19 9.60 -12.53
N ASP A 150 -3.09 10.48 -11.56
CA ASP A 150 -3.77 11.77 -11.52
C ASP A 150 -2.89 12.90 -12.05
N LEU A 151 -2.43 12.91 -13.29
CA LEU A 151 -1.88 14.07 -14.03
C LEU A 151 -1.07 15.12 -13.22
N LYS A 152 -0.95 14.97 -11.92
CA LYS A 152 -0.20 15.86 -11.00
C LYS A 152 1.26 15.49 -10.85
N GLY A 153 1.67 14.38 -11.44
CA GLY A 153 3.04 14.09 -11.79
C GLY A 153 3.98 13.73 -10.64
N ALA A 154 3.52 13.49 -9.44
CA ALA A 154 4.40 13.18 -8.32
C ALA A 154 4.23 11.74 -7.84
N GLY A 155 5.13 10.87 -8.24
CA GLY A 155 5.29 9.56 -7.61
C GLY A 155 5.96 9.67 -6.23
N HIS A 156 5.91 8.61 -5.47
CA HIS A 156 6.60 8.50 -4.18
C HIS A 156 7.22 7.12 -4.01
N VAL A 157 8.30 7.08 -3.23
CA VAL A 157 8.79 5.85 -2.60
C VAL A 157 8.39 5.90 -1.13
N TYR A 158 7.81 4.81 -0.62
CA TYR A 158 7.37 4.68 0.77
C TYR A 158 8.13 3.55 1.45
N ALA A 159 8.44 3.73 2.73
CA ALA A 159 8.78 2.63 3.60
C ALA A 159 7.71 2.46 4.67
N LEU A 160 7.28 1.23 4.86
CA LEU A 160 6.32 0.85 5.87
C LEU A 160 6.99 -0.07 6.89
N ASN A 161 6.56 0.03 8.13
CA ASN A 161 6.96 -0.90 9.17
C ASN A 161 6.41 -2.30 8.86
N GLY A 162 7.28 -3.28 8.71
CA GLY A 162 6.87 -4.65 8.41
C GLY A 162 5.98 -5.31 9.47
N LYS A 163 5.96 -4.81 10.72
CA LYS A 163 5.16 -5.39 11.81
C LYS A 163 3.69 -4.97 11.80
N ASP A 164 3.42 -3.71 11.46
CA ASP A 164 2.10 -3.10 11.60
C ASP A 164 1.65 -2.31 10.37
N GLY A 165 2.51 -2.20 9.35
CA GLY A 165 2.22 -1.50 8.11
C GLY A 165 2.17 0.02 8.23
N THR A 166 2.58 0.63 9.35
CA THR A 166 2.64 2.08 9.49
C THR A 166 3.68 2.67 8.54
N ILE A 167 3.39 3.83 7.94
CA ILE A 167 4.34 4.53 7.08
C ILE A 167 5.43 5.12 7.97
N LEU A 168 6.69 4.71 7.72
CA LEU A 168 7.87 5.22 8.40
C LEU A 168 8.36 6.51 7.76
N TRP A 169 8.40 6.51 6.43
CA TRP A 169 8.76 7.67 5.63
C TRP A 169 8.17 7.59 4.22
N SER A 170 8.12 8.73 3.54
CA SER A 170 7.84 8.85 2.11
C SER A 170 8.81 9.82 1.47
N CYS A 171 9.33 9.47 0.30
CA CYS A 171 10.21 10.33 -0.50
C CYS A 171 9.50 10.66 -1.81
N PRO A 172 9.23 11.94 -2.10
CA PRO A 172 8.63 12.33 -3.37
C PRO A 172 9.63 12.18 -4.51
N VAL A 173 9.13 11.75 -5.67
CA VAL A 173 9.86 11.69 -6.93
C VAL A 173 9.09 12.46 -8.01
N ARG A 174 9.75 12.82 -9.10
CA ARG A 174 9.18 13.75 -10.10
C ARG A 174 8.06 13.14 -10.91
N ASN A 175 8.06 11.81 -11.08
CA ASN A 175 7.07 11.11 -11.88
C ASN A 175 6.79 9.70 -11.35
N SER A 176 5.83 9.01 -11.94
CA SER A 176 5.46 7.64 -11.64
C SER A 176 6.64 6.66 -11.73
N ILE A 177 6.78 5.79 -10.74
CA ILE A 177 7.73 4.68 -10.78
C ILE A 177 6.98 3.44 -11.28
N LYS A 178 7.23 3.06 -12.54
CA LYS A 178 6.58 1.93 -13.21
C LYS A 178 7.45 0.68 -13.30
N ASN A 179 8.67 0.75 -12.78
CA ASN A 179 9.64 -0.33 -12.79
C ASN A 179 9.89 -0.84 -11.38
N SER A 180 10.50 -2.02 -11.28
CA SER A 180 10.94 -2.54 -9.98
C SER A 180 12.03 -1.64 -9.40
N ILE A 181 11.90 -1.38 -8.11
CA ILE A 181 12.95 -0.75 -7.30
C ILE A 181 13.92 -1.81 -6.80
N ALA A 182 15.08 -1.39 -6.33
CA ALA A 182 16.09 -2.27 -5.74
C ALA A 182 16.70 -1.63 -4.50
N VAL A 183 17.20 -2.45 -3.59
CA VAL A 183 17.97 -2.01 -2.43
C VAL A 183 19.35 -2.62 -2.47
N ASP A 184 20.35 -1.83 -2.24
CA ASP A 184 21.72 -2.28 -2.00
C ASP A 184 22.39 -1.37 -0.98
N SER A 185 23.09 -1.95 -0.02
CA SER A 185 23.89 -1.24 0.99
C SER A 185 23.12 -0.09 1.69
N ASP A 186 21.87 -0.35 2.09
CA ASP A 186 20.97 0.62 2.73
C ASP A 186 20.51 1.80 1.85
N ILE A 187 20.65 1.68 0.53
CA ILE A 187 20.17 2.65 -0.44
C ILE A 187 19.08 2.02 -1.32
N VAL A 188 17.94 2.68 -1.41
CA VAL A 188 16.89 2.36 -2.40
C VAL A 188 17.25 3.03 -3.71
N PHE A 189 17.26 2.25 -4.78
CA PHE A 189 17.38 2.76 -6.15
C PHE A 189 16.03 2.66 -6.85
N ALA A 190 15.56 3.77 -7.36
CA ALA A 190 14.30 3.87 -8.06
C ALA A 190 14.47 4.70 -9.33
N GLN A 191 13.80 4.30 -10.41
CA GLN A 191 13.78 5.06 -11.66
C GLN A 191 12.34 5.42 -12.02
N ASP A 192 12.09 6.69 -12.31
CA ASP A 192 10.77 7.14 -12.74
C ASP A 192 10.56 6.99 -14.26
N ALA A 193 9.32 7.23 -14.70
CA ALA A 193 8.93 7.10 -16.10
C ALA A 193 9.56 8.16 -17.03
N GLN A 194 10.18 9.22 -16.48
CA GLN A 194 10.90 10.23 -17.23
C GLN A 194 12.41 9.93 -17.31
N GLY A 195 12.89 8.85 -16.67
CA GLY A 195 14.28 8.44 -16.69
C GLY A 195 15.14 9.10 -15.59
N PHE A 196 14.54 9.70 -14.57
CA PHE A 196 15.29 10.12 -13.40
C PHE A 196 15.56 8.90 -12.51
N LEU A 197 16.80 8.74 -12.10
CA LEU A 197 17.25 7.73 -11.14
C LEU A 197 17.50 8.40 -9.80
N TYR A 198 16.94 7.80 -8.75
CA TYR A 198 17.01 8.27 -7.37
C TYR A 198 17.76 7.27 -6.51
N ALA A 199 18.59 7.78 -5.60
CA ALA A 199 19.15 7.02 -4.49
C ALA A 199 18.62 7.60 -3.18
N ILE A 200 17.94 6.77 -2.40
CA ILE A 200 17.22 7.17 -1.19
C ILE A 200 17.73 6.32 -0.04
N ASP A 201 18.08 6.95 1.07
CA ASP A 201 18.51 6.27 2.31
C ASP A 201 17.33 5.47 2.90
N THR A 202 17.52 4.16 3.13
CA THR A 202 16.47 3.25 3.61
C THR A 202 16.01 3.53 5.02
N GLU A 203 16.83 4.19 5.85
CA GLU A 203 16.49 4.44 7.25
C GLU A 203 15.69 5.72 7.39
N THR A 204 16.08 6.77 6.69
CA THR A 204 15.53 8.11 6.86
C THR A 204 14.58 8.56 5.76
N GLY A 205 14.58 7.87 4.60
CA GLY A 205 13.85 8.29 3.41
C GLY A 205 14.41 9.55 2.75
N LYS A 206 15.62 9.99 3.13
CA LYS A 206 16.25 11.16 2.51
C LYS A 206 16.80 10.82 1.16
N LEU A 207 16.58 11.71 0.19
CA LEU A 207 17.22 11.64 -1.11
C LEU A 207 18.72 11.91 -0.95
N CYS A 208 19.54 10.91 -1.27
CA CYS A 208 21.01 11.03 -1.26
C CYS A 208 21.50 11.74 -2.52
N TRP A 209 20.99 11.33 -3.67
CA TRP A 209 21.23 11.97 -4.96
C TRP A 209 20.14 11.58 -5.97
N GLU A 210 20.02 12.40 -7.01
CA GLU A 210 19.24 12.10 -8.21
C GLU A 210 20.09 12.39 -9.44
N THR A 211 19.85 11.63 -10.51
CA THR A 211 20.48 11.85 -11.82
C THR A 211 19.51 11.52 -12.94
N VAL A 212 19.76 12.05 -14.11
CA VAL A 212 18.94 11.76 -15.30
C VAL A 212 19.66 10.75 -16.16
N SER A 213 19.03 9.60 -16.41
CA SER A 213 19.52 8.61 -17.37
C SER A 213 18.95 8.91 -18.75
N TYR A 214 19.39 9.99 -19.37
CA TYR A 214 19.09 10.22 -20.79
C TYR A 214 20.07 9.44 -21.65
N THR A 215 19.64 8.31 -22.15
CA THR A 215 20.13 7.83 -23.42
C THR A 215 19.22 8.36 -24.52
N HIS A 216 19.35 9.63 -24.89
CA HIS A 216 18.90 10.07 -26.20
C HIS A 216 19.80 9.41 -27.25
N LEU A 217 19.51 8.16 -27.56
CA LEU A 217 19.81 7.66 -28.89
C LEU A 217 18.82 8.37 -29.82
N ARG A 218 19.10 9.63 -30.18
CA ARG A 218 18.63 10.14 -31.46
C ARG A 218 19.33 9.24 -32.48
N ALA A 219 18.55 8.38 -33.10
CA ALA A 219 18.94 7.86 -34.39
C ALA A 219 19.18 9.10 -35.26
N HIS A 220 20.44 9.44 -35.51
CA HIS A 220 20.79 10.25 -36.64
C HIS A 220 20.42 9.42 -37.86
N GLU A 221 19.22 9.67 -38.40
CA GLU A 221 18.96 9.36 -39.77
C GLU A 221 19.96 10.17 -40.60
N THR A 222 21.06 9.54 -40.91
CA THR A 222 21.88 9.99 -42.02
C THR A 222 21.07 9.74 -43.29
N VAL A 223 20.35 10.77 -43.73
CA VAL A 223 19.84 10.86 -45.07
C VAL A 223 21.08 10.91 -45.95
N LEU A 224 21.43 9.79 -46.56
CA LEU A 224 22.35 9.76 -47.67
C LEU A 224 21.57 10.27 -48.86
N ASP A 225 21.71 11.56 -49.16
CA ASP A 225 21.36 12.09 -50.48
C ASP A 225 22.25 11.42 -51.53
N LEU A 226 21.58 10.61 -52.38
CA LEU A 226 22.09 10.13 -53.65
C LEU A 226 21.50 10.98 -54.78
#